data_b470ce739cf072eead57b720e28584f6
#
_entry.id   b470ce739cf072eead57b720e28584f6
#
_cell.length_a   1.000
_cell.length_b   1.000
_cell.length_c   1.000
_cell.angle_alpha   90.00
_cell.angle_beta   90.00
_cell.angle_gamma   90.00
#
_symmetry.space_group_name_H-M   'P 1'
#
loop_
_entity.id
_entity.type
_entity.pdbx_description
1 polymer ?
#
loop_
_entity_poly.entity_id
_entity_poly.type
_entity_poly.pdbx_seq_one_letter_code
_entity_poly.pdbx_strand_id
1 'polypeptide(L)'
;MLVLLFALFTPSGAPAQDMFIYPTKEQSPAQQERDKSECRAWATQQSGFDPYQQPMASTPPPMRQRPRGGLLRGGARGAALGAVGGAIAGDAGKGAAAGAAMGGMVGVMRRNDQVRDEQYAHQQWAQQNAAQYQQNRSTWMRALNACLTGRGYTVQ
;
A
#
# COMPACT_ATOMS: atom_id res chain seq x y z
N MET A 1 -32.24 6.54 -28.64
CA MET A 1 -32.56 5.74 -27.43
C MET A 1 -31.27 5.07 -26.98
N LEU A 2 -30.56 5.70 -26.06
CA LEU A 2 -29.21 5.30 -25.61
C LEU A 2 -29.37 4.58 -24.27
N VAL A 3 -29.23 3.25 -24.28
CA VAL A 3 -29.31 2.41 -23.06
C VAL A 3 -27.92 2.43 -22.41
N LEU A 4 -27.79 3.16 -21.30
CA LEU A 4 -26.62 3.15 -20.42
C LEU A 4 -26.62 1.83 -19.64
N LEU A 5 -25.70 0.92 -20.00
CA LEU A 5 -25.39 -0.28 -19.23
C LEU A 5 -24.56 0.13 -17.99
N PHE A 6 -25.22 0.25 -16.83
CA PHE A 6 -24.58 0.39 -15.53
C PHE A 6 -24.06 -1.00 -15.12
N ALA A 7 -22.77 -1.26 -15.30
CA ALA A 7 -22.11 -2.44 -14.76
C ALA A 7 -22.02 -2.30 -13.24
N LEU A 8 -22.84 -3.08 -12.53
CA LEU A 8 -22.78 -3.21 -11.07
C LEU A 8 -21.46 -3.89 -10.68
N PHE A 9 -20.48 -3.08 -10.28
CA PHE A 9 -19.27 -3.56 -9.63
C PHE A 9 -19.66 -4.03 -8.21
N THR A 10 -19.89 -5.32 -8.03
CA THR A 10 -20.03 -5.91 -6.70
C THR A 10 -18.63 -6.05 -6.10
N PRO A 11 -18.33 -5.43 -4.95
CA PRO A 11 -17.08 -5.69 -4.26
C PRO A 11 -17.11 -7.16 -3.80
N SER A 12 -16.22 -7.99 -4.34
CA SER A 12 -15.97 -9.33 -3.84
C SER A 12 -15.33 -9.19 -2.46
N GLY A 13 -16.13 -9.26 -1.41
CA GLY A 13 -15.65 -9.42 -0.05
C GLY A 13 -14.83 -10.70 0.00
N ALA A 14 -13.55 -10.59 0.33
CA ALA A 14 -12.72 -11.76 0.60
C ALA A 14 -13.40 -12.55 1.74
N PRO A 15 -13.61 -13.89 1.60
CA PRO A 15 -14.19 -14.68 2.66
C PRO A 15 -13.29 -14.57 3.90
N ALA A 16 -13.87 -14.12 5.01
CA ALA A 16 -13.23 -14.30 6.30
C ALA A 16 -13.03 -15.80 6.47
N GLN A 17 -11.78 -16.25 6.64
CA GLN A 17 -11.51 -17.64 6.95
C GLN A 17 -11.96 -17.88 8.38
N ASP A 18 -13.21 -18.32 8.53
CA ASP A 18 -13.77 -18.67 9.83
C ASP A 18 -13.15 -20.00 10.28
N MET A 19 -12.46 -19.93 11.41
CA MET A 19 -11.89 -21.09 12.06
C MET A 19 -12.99 -21.82 12.84
N PHE A 20 -13.25 -23.06 12.47
CA PHE A 20 -14.20 -23.93 13.19
C PHE A 20 -13.48 -24.68 14.31
N ILE A 21 -14.00 -24.55 15.53
CA ILE A 21 -13.42 -25.14 16.75
C ILE A 21 -14.43 -26.10 17.35
N TYR A 22 -14.11 -27.39 17.36
CA TYR A 22 -14.95 -28.46 17.87
C TYR A 22 -14.36 -29.06 19.15
N PRO A 23 -15.14 -29.17 20.26
CA PRO A 23 -14.71 -29.84 21.48
C PRO A 23 -14.66 -31.37 21.25
N THR A 24 -13.57 -32.02 21.68
CA THR A 24 -13.40 -33.47 21.59
C THR A 24 -13.58 -34.19 22.93
N LYS A 25 -13.72 -33.44 24.04
CA LYS A 25 -13.80 -33.96 25.42
C LYS A 25 -15.04 -33.46 26.14
N GLU A 26 -16.17 -33.29 25.46
CA GLU A 26 -17.45 -32.86 26.06
C GLU A 26 -17.36 -31.52 26.86
N GLN A 27 -16.47 -30.61 26.44
CA GLN A 27 -16.33 -29.31 27.08
C GLN A 27 -17.63 -28.50 26.95
N SER A 28 -18.08 -27.91 28.06
CA SER A 28 -19.26 -27.05 28.06
C SER A 28 -19.01 -25.76 27.22
N PRO A 29 -20.07 -25.11 26.70
CA PRO A 29 -19.93 -23.85 25.99
C PRO A 29 -19.20 -22.76 26.80
N ALA A 30 -19.44 -22.69 28.09
CA ALA A 30 -18.77 -21.74 28.98
C ALA A 30 -17.26 -22.03 29.12
N GLN A 31 -16.89 -23.32 29.14
CA GLN A 31 -15.48 -23.74 29.15
C GLN A 31 -14.83 -23.41 27.80
N GLN A 32 -15.50 -23.68 26.70
CA GLN A 32 -15.00 -23.37 25.36
C GLN A 32 -14.68 -21.89 25.18
N GLU A 33 -15.53 -20.98 25.67
CA GLU A 33 -15.27 -19.53 25.58
C GLU A 33 -14.07 -19.10 26.44
N ARG A 34 -13.91 -19.65 27.63
CA ARG A 34 -12.73 -19.41 28.46
C ARG A 34 -11.46 -19.89 27.75
N ASP A 35 -11.46 -21.14 27.27
CA ASP A 35 -10.30 -21.72 26.59
C ASP A 35 -9.92 -20.95 25.33
N LYS A 36 -10.90 -20.50 24.55
CA LYS A 36 -10.66 -19.63 23.38
C LYS A 36 -10.03 -18.31 23.78
N SER A 37 -10.52 -17.65 24.83
CA SER A 37 -9.99 -16.35 25.26
C SER A 37 -8.55 -16.47 25.77
N GLU A 38 -8.26 -17.49 26.58
CA GLU A 38 -6.92 -17.75 27.08
C GLU A 38 -5.95 -18.14 25.96
N CYS A 39 -6.37 -19.00 25.03
CA CYS A 39 -5.54 -19.36 23.88
C CYS A 39 -5.27 -18.18 22.93
N ARG A 40 -6.21 -17.24 22.76
CA ARG A 40 -5.98 -16.00 22.02
C ARG A 40 -4.92 -15.13 22.70
N ALA A 41 -5.05 -14.93 24.01
CA ALA A 41 -4.07 -14.16 24.77
C ALA A 41 -2.68 -14.81 24.70
N TRP A 42 -2.60 -16.11 24.85
CA TRP A 42 -1.34 -16.85 24.73
C TRP A 42 -0.75 -16.74 23.32
N ALA A 43 -1.55 -16.92 22.26
CA ALA A 43 -1.10 -16.78 20.89
C ALA A 43 -0.56 -15.38 20.58
N THR A 44 -1.19 -14.35 21.13
CA THR A 44 -0.72 -12.95 21.02
C THR A 44 0.64 -12.77 21.72
N GLN A 45 0.83 -13.33 22.91
CA GLN A 45 2.11 -13.29 23.61
C GLN A 45 3.22 -14.03 22.83
N GLN A 46 2.90 -15.19 22.26
CA GLN A 46 3.89 -16.00 21.53
C GLN A 46 4.28 -15.40 20.18
N SER A 47 3.33 -14.79 19.47
CA SER A 47 3.56 -14.23 18.15
C SER A 47 3.96 -12.75 18.14
N GLY A 48 3.72 -12.04 19.23
CA GLY A 48 3.83 -10.59 19.29
C GLY A 48 2.83 -9.84 18.38
N PHE A 49 1.80 -10.56 17.90
CA PHE A 49 0.83 -10.03 16.95
C PHE A 49 -0.60 -10.27 17.45
N ASP A 50 -1.44 -9.23 17.38
CA ASP A 50 -2.86 -9.29 17.72
C ASP A 50 -3.71 -8.94 16.49
N PRO A 51 -4.44 -9.91 15.90
CA PRO A 51 -5.25 -9.66 14.70
C PRO A 51 -6.48 -8.76 14.96
N TYR A 52 -6.86 -8.54 16.22
CA TYR A 52 -7.99 -7.70 16.61
C TYR A 52 -7.60 -6.24 16.85
N GLN A 53 -6.31 -5.96 16.94
CA GLN A 53 -5.81 -4.59 16.92
C GLN A 53 -5.71 -4.08 15.48
N GLN A 54 -5.90 -2.76 15.31
CA GLN A 54 -5.72 -2.18 13.98
C GLN A 54 -4.30 -2.46 13.47
N PRO A 55 -4.15 -2.97 12.25
CA PRO A 55 -2.84 -3.26 11.70
C PRO A 55 -2.05 -1.95 11.56
N MET A 56 -1.09 -1.73 12.45
CA MET A 56 -0.09 -0.68 12.26
C MET A 56 0.94 -1.19 11.26
N ALA A 57 1.16 -0.43 10.20
CA ALA A 57 2.22 -0.73 9.25
C ALA A 57 3.57 -0.73 9.98
N SER A 58 4.35 -1.79 9.81
CA SER A 58 5.68 -1.93 10.43
C SER A 58 6.67 -0.87 9.94
N THR A 59 6.38 -0.30 8.78
CA THR A 59 7.20 0.75 8.15
C THR A 59 6.29 1.91 7.76
N PRO A 60 6.68 3.18 8.06
CA PRO A 60 5.91 4.33 7.61
C PRO A 60 5.75 4.33 6.08
N PRO A 61 4.63 4.83 5.55
CA PRO A 61 4.47 4.96 4.11
C PRO A 61 5.51 5.91 3.53
N PRO A 62 5.95 5.68 2.27
CA PRO A 62 6.88 6.58 1.60
C PRO A 62 6.36 8.03 1.64
N MET A 63 7.24 8.97 2.02
CA MET A 63 6.86 10.37 2.06
C MET A 63 6.62 10.89 0.66
N ARG A 64 5.48 11.54 0.45
CA ARG A 64 5.21 12.25 -0.79
C ARG A 64 6.19 13.41 -0.95
N GLN A 65 7.04 13.32 -1.94
CA GLN A 65 7.93 14.43 -2.29
C GLN A 65 7.16 15.46 -3.11
N ARG A 66 7.40 16.75 -2.82
CA ARG A 66 6.83 17.79 -3.68
C ARG A 66 7.41 17.65 -5.08
N PRO A 67 6.58 17.55 -6.14
CA PRO A 67 7.07 17.37 -7.49
C PRO A 67 8.06 18.48 -7.86
N ARG A 68 9.28 18.10 -8.24
CA ARG A 68 10.31 19.01 -8.73
C ARG A 68 10.20 19.06 -10.25
N GLY A 69 10.07 20.25 -10.79
CA GLY A 69 9.90 20.45 -12.23
C GLY A 69 8.50 20.95 -12.56
N GLY A 70 8.09 20.74 -13.80
CA GLY A 70 6.85 21.20 -14.40
C GLY A 70 7.09 22.26 -15.46
N LEU A 71 6.03 22.60 -16.18
CA LEU A 71 6.08 23.48 -17.37
C LEU A 71 6.76 24.82 -17.08
N LEU A 72 6.35 25.50 -16.02
CA LEU A 72 6.86 26.84 -15.69
C LEU A 72 8.35 26.83 -15.33
N ARG A 73 8.76 25.91 -14.48
CA ARG A 73 10.16 25.85 -13.99
C ARG A 73 11.11 25.31 -15.05
N GLY A 74 10.66 24.34 -15.85
CA GLY A 74 11.39 23.82 -17.00
C GLY A 74 11.47 24.86 -18.10
N GLY A 75 10.35 25.53 -18.42
CA GLY A 75 10.27 26.59 -19.39
C GLY A 75 11.14 27.79 -19.06
N ALA A 76 11.11 28.29 -17.83
CA ALA A 76 11.93 29.41 -17.39
C ALA A 76 13.44 29.12 -17.50
N ARG A 77 13.88 27.93 -17.11
CA ARG A 77 15.28 27.52 -17.28
C ARG A 77 15.67 27.32 -18.72
N GLY A 78 14.80 26.72 -19.53
CA GLY A 78 15.01 26.53 -20.97
C GLY A 78 15.05 27.87 -21.71
N ALA A 79 14.17 28.83 -21.35
CA ALA A 79 14.15 30.16 -21.90
C ALA A 79 15.48 30.91 -21.63
N ALA A 80 15.97 30.85 -20.42
CA ALA A 80 17.25 31.51 -20.04
C ALA A 80 18.44 30.94 -20.85
N LEU A 81 18.56 29.63 -20.97
CA LEU A 81 19.60 28.97 -21.73
C LEU A 81 19.44 29.21 -23.24
N GLY A 82 18.20 29.19 -23.74
CA GLY A 82 17.88 29.45 -25.13
C GLY A 82 18.13 30.90 -25.53
N ALA A 83 17.90 31.87 -24.62
CA ALA A 83 18.20 33.27 -24.87
C ALA A 83 19.72 33.53 -25.05
N VAL A 84 20.54 32.87 -24.24
CA VAL A 84 22.01 32.97 -24.34
C VAL A 84 22.49 32.37 -25.68
N GLY A 85 22.03 31.15 -26.03
CA GLY A 85 22.37 30.55 -27.33
C GLY A 85 21.83 31.31 -28.54
N GLY A 86 20.61 31.85 -28.44
CA GLY A 86 19.97 32.66 -29.47
C GLY A 86 20.63 34.01 -29.66
N ALA A 87 21.15 34.64 -28.60
CA ALA A 87 21.92 35.87 -28.69
C ALA A 87 23.23 35.72 -29.50
N ILE A 88 23.89 34.56 -29.36
CA ILE A 88 25.09 34.22 -30.14
C ILE A 88 24.74 34.03 -31.62
N ALA A 89 23.53 33.45 -31.90
CA ALA A 89 23.02 33.19 -33.25
C ALA A 89 22.29 34.39 -33.89
N GLY A 90 22.20 35.53 -33.16
CA GLY A 90 21.64 36.80 -33.67
C GLY A 90 20.15 37.00 -33.34
N ASP A 91 19.49 36.11 -32.66
CA ASP A 91 18.05 36.23 -32.28
C ASP A 91 17.77 35.62 -30.92
N ALA A 92 18.00 36.38 -29.84
CA ALA A 92 17.76 35.94 -28.46
C ALA A 92 16.28 35.60 -28.20
N GLY A 93 15.35 36.29 -28.84
CA GLY A 93 13.92 36.08 -28.66
C GLY A 93 13.45 34.72 -29.17
N LYS A 94 13.86 34.32 -30.39
CA LYS A 94 13.55 33.00 -30.93
C LYS A 94 14.22 31.87 -30.14
N GLY A 95 15.49 32.11 -29.71
CA GLY A 95 16.21 31.17 -28.86
C GLY A 95 15.52 30.94 -27.51
N ALA A 96 15.05 32.01 -26.88
CA ALA A 96 14.31 31.94 -25.63
C ALA A 96 12.98 31.17 -25.78
N ALA A 97 12.23 31.46 -26.84
CA ALA A 97 10.95 30.79 -27.12
C ALA A 97 11.12 29.27 -27.38
N ALA A 98 12.09 28.88 -28.18
CA ALA A 98 12.41 27.49 -28.46
C ALA A 98 12.90 26.78 -27.18
N GLY A 99 13.79 27.43 -26.41
CA GLY A 99 14.29 26.89 -25.15
C GLY A 99 13.19 26.74 -24.09
N ALA A 100 12.25 27.69 -24.02
CA ALA A 100 11.08 27.59 -23.12
C ALA A 100 10.20 26.38 -23.44
N ALA A 101 9.92 26.17 -24.73
CA ALA A 101 9.10 25.05 -25.17
C ALA A 101 9.75 23.69 -24.83
N MET A 102 11.01 23.52 -25.20
CA MET A 102 11.74 22.28 -24.91
C MET A 102 11.94 22.05 -23.41
N GLY A 103 12.33 23.08 -22.68
CA GLY A 103 12.51 23.01 -21.23
C GLY A 103 11.21 22.73 -20.48
N GLY A 104 10.09 23.27 -20.97
CA GLY A 104 8.76 22.98 -20.46
C GLY A 104 8.40 21.50 -20.62
N MET A 105 8.59 20.93 -21.81
CA MET A 105 8.34 19.51 -22.06
C MET A 105 9.17 18.61 -21.13
N VAL A 106 10.48 18.86 -21.06
CA VAL A 106 11.38 18.10 -20.15
C VAL A 106 10.93 18.24 -18.70
N GLY A 107 10.49 19.42 -18.29
CA GLY A 107 9.97 19.65 -16.96
C GLY A 107 8.72 18.85 -16.65
N VAL A 108 7.80 18.73 -17.61
CA VAL A 108 6.58 17.90 -17.50
C VAL A 108 6.94 16.41 -17.44
N MET A 109 7.82 15.93 -18.32
CA MET A 109 8.26 14.53 -18.32
C MET A 109 8.86 14.14 -16.96
N ARG A 110 9.79 14.92 -16.44
CA ARG A 110 10.40 14.68 -15.12
C ARG A 110 9.38 14.67 -13.99
N ARG A 111 8.36 15.52 -14.04
CA ARG A 111 7.28 15.51 -13.07
C ARG A 111 6.46 14.24 -13.15
N ASN A 112 6.14 13.80 -14.36
CA ASN A 112 5.35 12.57 -14.57
C ASN A 112 6.12 11.33 -14.12
N ASP A 113 7.44 11.27 -14.37
CA ASP A 113 8.29 10.18 -13.91
C ASP A 113 8.33 10.15 -12.39
N GLN A 114 8.51 11.29 -11.73
CA GLN A 114 8.49 11.37 -10.26
C GLN A 114 7.16 10.89 -9.67
N VAL A 115 6.03 11.27 -10.28
CA VAL A 115 4.70 10.81 -9.82
C VAL A 115 4.55 9.29 -9.98
N ARG A 116 5.04 8.73 -11.08
CA ARG A 116 5.05 7.28 -11.29
C ARG A 116 5.92 6.56 -10.26
N ASP A 117 7.13 7.04 -10.03
CA ASP A 117 8.05 6.44 -9.05
C ASP A 117 7.44 6.44 -7.64
N GLU A 118 6.76 7.53 -7.26
CA GLU A 118 6.02 7.60 -5.99
C GLU A 118 4.88 6.57 -5.94
N GLN A 119 4.13 6.40 -7.01
CA GLN A 119 3.06 5.41 -7.08
C GLN A 119 3.62 3.99 -6.96
N TYR A 120 4.70 3.66 -7.65
CA TYR A 120 5.37 2.37 -7.53
C TYR A 120 5.90 2.13 -6.12
N ALA A 121 6.53 3.12 -5.51
CA ALA A 121 7.02 3.02 -4.13
C ALA A 121 5.88 2.75 -3.13
N HIS A 122 4.74 3.45 -3.29
CA HIS A 122 3.56 3.20 -2.47
C HIS A 122 2.95 1.81 -2.69
N GLN A 123 2.89 1.34 -3.93
CA GLN A 123 2.40 -0.01 -4.23
C GLN A 123 3.30 -1.09 -3.63
N GLN A 124 4.62 -0.96 -3.79
CA GLN A 124 5.58 -1.89 -3.19
C GLN A 124 5.47 -1.90 -1.66
N TRP A 125 5.39 -0.72 -1.04
CA TRP A 125 5.20 -0.61 0.40
C TRP A 125 3.90 -1.30 0.85
N ALA A 126 2.78 -1.07 0.16
CA ALA A 126 1.50 -1.70 0.49
C ALA A 126 1.56 -3.23 0.36
N GLN A 127 2.20 -3.76 -0.69
CA GLN A 127 2.40 -5.19 -0.89
C GLN A 127 3.27 -5.81 0.21
N GLN A 128 4.38 -5.16 0.57
CA GLN A 128 5.27 -5.64 1.63
C GLN A 128 4.56 -5.68 2.99
N ASN A 129 3.81 -4.61 3.33
CA ASN A 129 3.06 -4.59 4.59
C ASN A 129 1.93 -5.62 4.61
N ALA A 130 1.24 -5.83 3.49
CA ALA A 130 0.21 -6.87 3.38
C ALA A 130 0.83 -8.27 3.55
N ALA A 131 1.96 -8.55 2.91
CA ALA A 131 2.66 -9.83 3.04
C ALA A 131 3.12 -10.07 4.49
N GLN A 132 3.69 -9.05 5.13
CA GLN A 132 4.12 -9.13 6.53
C GLN A 132 2.95 -9.36 7.49
N TYR A 133 1.83 -8.66 7.26
CA TYR A 133 0.60 -8.89 8.03
C TYR A 133 0.11 -10.34 7.90
N GLN A 134 0.07 -10.89 6.68
CA GLN A 134 -0.33 -12.28 6.45
C GLN A 134 0.62 -13.28 7.13
N GLN A 135 1.91 -13.01 7.10
CA GLN A 135 2.90 -13.84 7.79
C GLN A 135 2.71 -13.82 9.31
N ASN A 136 2.53 -12.65 9.91
CA ASN A 136 2.28 -12.50 11.33
C ASN A 136 0.97 -13.17 11.74
N ARG A 137 -0.10 -12.97 10.96
CA ARG A 137 -1.39 -13.62 11.16
C ARG A 137 -1.26 -15.15 11.11
N SER A 138 -0.53 -15.70 10.14
CA SER A 138 -0.32 -17.14 10.02
C SER A 138 0.44 -17.73 11.23
N THR A 139 1.39 -16.98 11.76
CA THR A 139 2.13 -17.37 12.97
C THR A 139 1.23 -17.37 14.20
N TRP A 140 0.42 -16.34 14.36
CA TRP A 140 -0.59 -16.25 15.42
C TRP A 140 -1.61 -17.40 15.35
N MET A 141 -2.12 -17.70 14.14
CA MET A 141 -3.05 -18.80 13.92
C MET A 141 -2.43 -20.16 14.29
N ARG A 142 -1.16 -20.40 13.95
CA ARG A 142 -0.47 -21.63 14.36
C ARG A 142 -0.35 -21.76 15.88
N ALA A 143 -0.03 -20.66 16.57
CA ALA A 143 0.03 -20.65 18.03
C ALA A 143 -1.35 -20.90 18.65
N LEU A 144 -2.39 -20.22 18.16
CA LEU A 144 -3.77 -20.42 18.63
C LEU A 144 -4.21 -21.89 18.44
N ASN A 145 -3.92 -22.45 17.26
CA ASN A 145 -4.26 -23.85 16.94
C ASN A 145 -3.54 -24.83 17.88
N ALA A 146 -2.25 -24.63 18.13
CA ALA A 146 -1.48 -25.48 19.05
C ALA A 146 -2.05 -25.43 20.48
N CYS A 147 -2.44 -24.26 20.97
CA CYS A 147 -3.04 -24.11 22.30
C CYS A 147 -4.39 -24.82 22.39
N LEU A 148 -5.29 -24.63 21.40
CA LEU A 148 -6.62 -25.24 21.38
C LEU A 148 -6.54 -26.77 21.25
N THR A 149 -5.66 -27.27 20.38
CA THR A 149 -5.43 -28.71 20.23
C THR A 149 -4.92 -29.32 21.53
N GLY A 150 -3.99 -28.68 22.23
CA GLY A 150 -3.50 -29.12 23.51
C GLY A 150 -4.58 -29.20 24.60
N ARG A 151 -5.64 -28.39 24.50
CA ARG A 151 -6.80 -28.40 25.39
C ARG A 151 -7.90 -29.38 24.95
N GLY A 152 -7.73 -30.09 23.84
CA GLY A 152 -8.68 -31.08 23.36
C GLY A 152 -9.78 -30.48 22.49
N TYR A 153 -9.40 -29.57 21.58
CA TYR A 153 -10.25 -29.07 20.51
C TYR A 153 -9.67 -29.49 19.16
N THR A 154 -10.55 -29.81 18.21
CA THR A 154 -10.18 -29.92 16.81
C THR A 154 -10.44 -28.58 16.12
N VAL A 155 -9.46 -28.12 15.37
CA VAL A 155 -9.51 -26.85 14.65
C VAL A 155 -9.37 -27.09 13.15
N GLN A 156 -10.32 -26.59 12.35
CA GLN A 156 -10.38 -26.70 10.89
C GLN A 156 -10.55 -25.33 10.24
#